data_f8d6be4be1fa62c3a9e5a5177cae39b6
#
_entry.id   f8d6be4be1fa62c3a9e5a5177cae39b6
#
_cell.length_a   1.000
_cell.length_b   1.000
_cell.length_c   1.000
_cell.angle_alpha   90.00
_cell.angle_beta   90.00
_cell.angle_gamma   90.00
#
_symmetry.space_group_name_H-M   'P 1'
#
loop_
_entity.id
_entity.type
_entity.pdbx_description
1 polymer ?
#
loop_
_entity_poly.entity_id
_entity_poly.type
_entity_poly.pdbx_seq_one_letter_code
_entity_poly.pdbx_strand_id
1 'polypeptide(L)'
;MSQPLEKIEPNPQIKIISGHAVFNENALVLTQKFKWKLETTFDPQPNDLYIVLGAHELSYQLLEVQIRKNNSFGYIILNSEQIESQFMKNKYYISLMKKNIVFDYNTLTAQYLKETHDIKVLSYFFFEFMKFDIKKERIYDIAFIGSRSPKREKGLKDLQEKYPNLKFYIDFDWKHKASESMTDILHQCTTVLNIPYYENNSLETHRIHKALACGCKVISMPSTDKDANEFYKKYITITDNIDLSIEGIEPEYENLVSTLSQKFNPHLLFIIEHIHTKLLSL
;
A
#
# COMPACT_ATOMS: atom_id res chain seq x y z
N MET A 1 -36.57 -43.50 3.15
CA MET A 1 -36.63 -42.07 2.77
C MET A 1 -35.43 -41.38 3.34
N SER A 2 -34.42 -41.16 2.52
CA SER A 2 -33.21 -40.42 2.91
C SER A 2 -33.58 -38.91 2.91
N GLN A 3 -33.42 -38.25 4.04
CA GLN A 3 -33.50 -36.79 4.11
C GLN A 3 -32.47 -36.18 3.16
N PRO A 4 -32.86 -35.16 2.38
CA PRO A 4 -31.86 -34.45 1.57
C PRO A 4 -30.86 -33.79 2.52
N LEU A 5 -29.55 -34.04 2.27
CA LEU A 5 -28.48 -33.32 2.90
C LEU A 5 -28.74 -31.82 2.66
N GLU A 6 -29.04 -31.08 3.73
CA GLU A 6 -29.03 -29.63 3.68
C GLU A 6 -27.67 -29.20 3.12
N LYS A 7 -27.70 -28.55 1.95
CA LYS A 7 -26.55 -27.83 1.45
C LYS A 7 -26.23 -26.74 2.48
N ILE A 8 -25.25 -26.97 3.31
CA ILE A 8 -24.66 -25.91 4.13
C ILE A 8 -24.08 -24.91 3.13
N GLU A 9 -24.81 -23.81 2.90
CA GLU A 9 -24.24 -22.71 2.13
C GLU A 9 -22.98 -22.21 2.84
N PRO A 10 -21.86 -22.07 2.11
CA PRO A 10 -20.63 -21.62 2.74
C PRO A 10 -20.87 -20.23 3.34
N ASN A 11 -20.57 -20.08 4.61
CA ASN A 11 -20.70 -18.83 5.34
C ASN A 11 -19.85 -17.76 4.62
N PRO A 12 -20.41 -16.60 4.24
CA PRO A 12 -19.67 -15.55 3.54
C PRO A 12 -18.41 -15.15 4.30
N GLN A 13 -17.32 -14.92 3.58
CA GLN A 13 -16.01 -14.67 4.18
C GLN A 13 -15.41 -13.35 3.67
N ILE A 14 -14.67 -12.69 4.56
CA ILE A 14 -13.78 -11.61 4.13
C ILE A 14 -12.46 -12.23 3.70
N LYS A 15 -12.06 -11.97 2.47
CA LYS A 15 -10.86 -12.50 1.84
C LYS A 15 -9.96 -11.38 1.34
N ILE A 16 -8.69 -11.65 1.19
CA ILE A 16 -7.70 -10.69 0.68
C ILE A 16 -7.12 -11.19 -0.62
N ILE A 17 -7.03 -10.32 -1.61
CA ILE A 17 -6.33 -10.56 -2.87
C ILE A 17 -5.13 -9.62 -2.94
N SER A 18 -3.95 -10.16 -3.23
CA SER A 18 -2.76 -9.40 -3.59
C SER A 18 -2.53 -9.50 -5.09
N GLY A 19 -2.72 -8.41 -5.81
CA GLY A 19 -2.55 -8.35 -7.26
C GLY A 19 -1.10 -8.17 -7.72
N HIS A 20 -0.19 -7.82 -6.82
CA HIS A 20 1.23 -7.63 -7.14
C HIS A 20 2.10 -8.03 -5.95
N ALA A 21 3.26 -8.63 -6.23
CA ALA A 21 4.17 -9.15 -5.22
C ALA A 21 4.58 -8.14 -4.13
N VAL A 22 4.64 -6.86 -4.46
CA VAL A 22 4.94 -5.77 -3.53
C VAL A 22 3.96 -5.68 -2.36
N PHE A 23 2.73 -6.14 -2.53
CA PHE A 23 1.69 -6.12 -1.51
C PHE A 23 1.54 -7.43 -0.73
N ASN A 24 2.32 -8.48 -1.06
CA ASN A 24 2.18 -9.79 -0.41
C ASN A 24 2.42 -9.71 1.11
N GLU A 25 3.47 -9.00 1.53
CA GLU A 25 3.73 -8.82 2.97
C GLU A 25 2.58 -8.08 3.65
N ASN A 26 2.04 -7.07 3.01
CA ASN A 26 0.92 -6.28 3.53
C ASN A 26 -0.35 -7.14 3.62
N ALA A 27 -0.62 -7.97 2.63
CA ALA A 27 -1.72 -8.93 2.65
C ALA A 27 -1.58 -9.93 3.81
N LEU A 28 -0.39 -10.47 4.04
CA LEU A 28 -0.11 -11.37 5.15
C LEU A 28 -0.33 -10.69 6.51
N VAL A 29 0.09 -9.43 6.67
CA VAL A 29 -0.14 -8.67 7.89
C VAL A 29 -1.63 -8.50 8.16
N LEU A 30 -2.43 -8.16 7.15
CA LEU A 30 -3.89 -8.06 7.28
C LEU A 30 -4.53 -9.40 7.65
N THR A 31 -4.10 -10.51 7.03
CA THR A 31 -4.62 -11.84 7.38
C THR A 31 -4.31 -12.21 8.83
N GLN A 32 -3.11 -11.92 9.31
CA GLN A 32 -2.72 -12.22 10.69
C GLN A 32 -3.49 -11.36 11.70
N LYS A 33 -3.62 -10.07 11.42
CA LYS A 33 -4.28 -9.12 12.33
C LYS A 33 -5.78 -9.35 12.43
N PHE A 34 -6.45 -9.51 11.29
CA PHE A 34 -7.92 -9.55 11.23
C PHE A 34 -8.48 -10.96 11.06
N LYS A 35 -7.61 -11.98 10.93
CA LYS A 35 -7.99 -13.38 10.68
C LYS A 35 -8.77 -13.57 9.37
N TRP A 36 -8.60 -12.65 8.41
CA TRP A 36 -9.15 -12.79 7.08
C TRP A 36 -8.35 -13.79 6.25
N LYS A 37 -8.97 -14.41 5.27
CA LYS A 37 -8.32 -15.42 4.44
C LYS A 37 -7.57 -14.79 3.28
N LEU A 38 -6.28 -15.13 3.09
CA LEU A 38 -5.57 -14.80 1.86
C LEU A 38 -6.06 -15.75 0.75
N GLU A 39 -6.58 -15.17 -0.33
CA GLU A 39 -7.04 -15.93 -1.49
C GLU A 39 -5.87 -16.20 -2.44
N THR A 40 -5.59 -17.48 -2.67
CA THR A 40 -4.53 -17.94 -3.58
C THR A 40 -5.07 -18.43 -4.92
N THR A 41 -6.34 -18.82 -4.95
CA THR A 41 -7.07 -19.23 -6.14
C THR A 41 -8.37 -18.45 -6.19
N PHE A 42 -8.51 -17.60 -7.22
CA PHE A 42 -9.66 -16.70 -7.27
C PHE A 42 -10.94 -17.44 -7.72
N ASP A 43 -11.68 -17.97 -6.76
CA ASP A 43 -13.00 -18.57 -6.95
C ASP A 43 -14.05 -17.93 -6.02
N PRO A 44 -14.63 -16.80 -6.42
CA PRO A 44 -15.57 -16.06 -5.59
C PRO A 44 -16.89 -16.80 -5.40
N GLN A 45 -17.30 -16.92 -4.14
CA GLN A 45 -18.58 -17.46 -3.76
C GLN A 45 -19.59 -16.31 -3.55
N PRO A 46 -20.89 -16.56 -3.64
CA PRO A 46 -21.91 -15.58 -3.33
C PRO A 46 -21.70 -14.96 -1.94
N ASN A 47 -21.91 -13.65 -1.85
CA ASN A 47 -21.75 -12.84 -0.64
C ASN A 47 -20.31 -12.74 -0.06
N ASP A 48 -19.30 -13.31 -0.71
CA ASP A 48 -17.90 -13.05 -0.33
C ASP A 48 -17.56 -11.57 -0.49
N LEU A 49 -16.68 -11.08 0.39
CA LEU A 49 -16.12 -9.73 0.31
C LEU A 49 -14.61 -9.81 0.15
N TYR A 50 -14.11 -9.24 -0.92
CA TYR A 50 -12.67 -9.26 -1.24
C TYR A 50 -12.03 -7.90 -1.00
N ILE A 51 -11.02 -7.84 -0.16
CA ILE A 51 -10.13 -6.68 -0.03
C ILE A 51 -9.00 -6.85 -1.01
N VAL A 52 -8.87 -5.93 -1.95
CA VAL A 52 -7.95 -6.05 -3.08
C VAL A 52 -6.82 -5.03 -2.98
N LEU A 53 -5.60 -5.52 -2.84
CA LEU A 53 -4.35 -4.78 -2.91
C LEU A 53 -3.77 -4.95 -4.32
N GLY A 54 -3.33 -3.85 -4.97
CA GLY A 54 -2.79 -3.93 -6.32
C GLY A 54 -3.84 -4.28 -7.39
N ALA A 55 -5.08 -3.84 -7.22
CA ALA A 55 -6.19 -4.12 -8.13
C ALA A 55 -5.97 -3.62 -9.56
N HIS A 56 -5.08 -2.64 -9.76
CA HIS A 56 -4.72 -2.12 -11.07
C HIS A 56 -4.11 -3.18 -11.99
N GLU A 57 -3.32 -4.10 -11.45
CA GLU A 57 -2.70 -5.20 -12.22
C GLU A 57 -3.70 -6.27 -12.66
N LEU A 58 -4.75 -6.48 -11.87
CA LEU A 58 -5.76 -7.50 -12.10
C LEU A 58 -7.10 -6.94 -12.59
N SER A 59 -7.16 -5.67 -12.95
CA SER A 59 -8.42 -4.95 -13.15
C SER A 59 -9.35 -5.57 -14.19
N TYR A 60 -8.81 -6.08 -15.29
CA TYR A 60 -9.60 -6.76 -16.32
C TYR A 60 -10.19 -8.08 -15.78
N GLN A 61 -9.36 -8.93 -15.18
CA GLN A 61 -9.76 -10.23 -14.64
C GLN A 61 -10.82 -10.09 -13.53
N LEU A 62 -10.60 -9.14 -12.60
CA LEU A 62 -11.53 -8.89 -11.51
C LEU A 62 -12.89 -8.40 -12.02
N LEU A 63 -12.88 -7.48 -12.99
CA LEU A 63 -14.10 -6.95 -13.59
C LEU A 63 -14.86 -8.04 -14.37
N GLU A 64 -14.15 -8.84 -15.17
CA GLU A 64 -14.74 -9.95 -15.94
C GLU A 64 -15.42 -10.97 -15.03
N VAL A 65 -14.74 -11.41 -13.97
CA VAL A 65 -15.31 -12.37 -13.02
C VAL A 65 -16.51 -11.80 -12.29
N GLN A 66 -16.46 -10.52 -11.88
CA GLN A 66 -17.59 -9.86 -11.21
C GLN A 66 -18.84 -9.82 -12.12
N ILE A 67 -18.66 -9.49 -13.40
CA ILE A 67 -19.75 -9.48 -14.39
C ILE A 67 -20.28 -10.90 -14.61
N ARG A 68 -19.41 -11.89 -14.84
CA ARG A 68 -19.79 -13.29 -15.09
C ARG A 68 -20.55 -13.91 -13.92
N LYS A 69 -20.24 -13.53 -12.69
CA LYS A 69 -20.93 -13.97 -11.47
C LYS A 69 -22.10 -13.07 -11.08
N ASN A 70 -22.59 -12.22 -11.98
CA ASN A 70 -23.73 -11.32 -11.78
C ASN A 70 -23.63 -10.42 -10.54
N ASN A 71 -22.41 -9.97 -10.21
CA ASN A 71 -22.12 -9.15 -9.02
C ASN A 71 -22.58 -9.79 -7.69
N SER A 72 -22.60 -11.10 -7.59
CA SER A 72 -23.03 -11.82 -6.39
C SER A 72 -22.07 -11.70 -5.19
N PHE A 73 -20.93 -11.04 -5.38
CA PHE A 73 -19.91 -10.76 -4.35
C PHE A 73 -19.36 -9.35 -4.56
N GLY A 74 -18.57 -8.83 -3.60
CA GLY A 74 -18.09 -7.46 -3.63
C GLY A 74 -16.58 -7.32 -3.53
N TYR A 75 -16.05 -6.19 -4.04
CA TYR A 75 -14.68 -5.79 -3.81
C TYR A 75 -14.62 -4.53 -2.93
N ILE A 76 -13.59 -4.48 -2.10
CA ILE A 76 -13.05 -3.26 -1.50
C ILE A 76 -11.67 -3.06 -2.09
N ILE A 77 -11.50 -2.02 -2.88
CA ILE A 77 -10.26 -1.72 -3.57
C ILE A 77 -9.45 -0.76 -2.70
N LEU A 78 -8.26 -1.18 -2.29
CA LEU A 78 -7.28 -0.30 -1.66
C LEU A 78 -6.39 0.26 -2.77
N ASN A 79 -6.74 1.46 -3.26
CA ASN A 79 -5.97 2.08 -4.33
C ASN A 79 -4.60 2.53 -3.82
N SER A 80 -3.57 2.24 -4.60
CA SER A 80 -2.19 2.65 -4.35
C SER A 80 -1.60 3.47 -5.50
N GLU A 81 -2.37 3.68 -6.57
CA GLU A 81 -1.92 4.37 -7.76
C GLU A 81 -2.07 5.88 -7.65
N GLN A 82 -1.07 6.60 -8.12
CA GLN A 82 -1.06 8.07 -8.15
C GLN A 82 -1.71 8.59 -9.44
N ILE A 83 -2.14 9.86 -9.45
CA ILE A 83 -2.88 10.49 -10.55
C ILE A 83 -2.18 10.33 -11.91
N GLU A 84 -0.85 10.47 -11.96
CA GLU A 84 -0.08 10.37 -13.21
C GLU A 84 0.17 8.94 -13.67
N SER A 85 -0.20 7.94 -12.85
CA SER A 85 -0.05 6.53 -13.23
C SER A 85 -0.85 6.19 -14.48
N GLN A 86 -0.25 5.41 -15.36
CA GLN A 86 -0.94 4.88 -16.54
C GLN A 86 -2.21 4.09 -16.19
N PHE A 87 -2.25 3.49 -15.01
CA PHE A 87 -3.41 2.73 -14.53
C PHE A 87 -4.61 3.63 -14.26
N MET A 88 -4.41 4.90 -13.89
CA MET A 88 -5.49 5.87 -13.70
C MET A 88 -6.17 6.28 -15.04
N LYS A 89 -5.56 5.91 -16.18
CA LYS A 89 -6.15 6.04 -17.53
C LYS A 89 -6.69 4.72 -18.06
N ASN A 90 -6.52 3.62 -17.34
CA ASN A 90 -6.98 2.29 -17.76
C ASN A 90 -8.50 2.17 -17.55
N LYS A 91 -9.24 2.00 -18.65
CA LYS A 91 -10.71 1.89 -18.65
C LYS A 91 -11.24 0.75 -17.78
N TYR A 92 -10.53 -0.36 -17.68
CA TYR A 92 -10.94 -1.52 -16.87
C TYR A 92 -10.76 -1.20 -15.39
N TYR A 93 -9.67 -0.54 -15.01
CA TYR A 93 -9.44 -0.15 -13.63
C TYR A 93 -10.46 0.91 -13.16
N ILE A 94 -10.71 1.93 -13.97
CA ILE A 94 -11.74 2.93 -13.69
C ILE A 94 -13.14 2.27 -13.60
N SER A 95 -13.48 1.34 -14.51
CA SER A 95 -14.76 0.63 -14.48
C SER A 95 -14.90 -0.26 -13.25
N LEU A 96 -13.83 -0.91 -12.82
CA LEU A 96 -13.79 -1.71 -11.61
C LEU A 96 -14.02 -0.84 -10.37
N MET A 97 -13.34 0.30 -10.26
CA MET A 97 -13.52 1.26 -9.16
C MET A 97 -14.93 1.83 -9.10
N LYS A 98 -15.55 2.15 -10.25
CA LYS A 98 -16.95 2.66 -10.31
C LYS A 98 -17.99 1.68 -9.75
N LYS A 99 -17.73 0.40 -9.81
CA LYS A 99 -18.65 -0.67 -9.37
C LYS A 99 -18.44 -1.09 -7.93
N ASN A 100 -17.37 -0.65 -7.29
CA ASN A 100 -16.92 -1.17 -6.02
C ASN A 100 -16.60 -0.05 -5.02
N ILE A 101 -16.33 -0.43 -3.78
CA ILE A 101 -15.91 0.50 -2.74
C ILE A 101 -14.41 0.74 -2.91
N VAL A 102 -14.04 2.01 -2.98
CA VAL A 102 -12.65 2.43 -3.16
C VAL A 102 -12.16 3.18 -1.94
N PHE A 103 -11.01 2.78 -1.46
CA PHE A 103 -10.24 3.52 -0.47
C PHE A 103 -8.95 4.02 -1.11
N ASP A 104 -8.53 5.21 -0.73
CA ASP A 104 -7.26 5.79 -1.15
C ASP A 104 -6.52 6.41 0.03
N TYR A 105 -5.21 6.24 0.05
CA TYR A 105 -4.35 6.82 1.08
C TYR A 105 -4.04 8.30 0.81
N ASN A 106 -4.31 8.78 -0.40
CA ASN A 106 -3.96 10.11 -0.84
C ASN A 106 -5.19 10.95 -1.18
N THR A 107 -5.28 12.12 -0.57
CA THR A 107 -6.41 13.03 -0.72
C THR A 107 -6.50 13.63 -2.13
N LEU A 108 -5.37 13.89 -2.78
CA LEU A 108 -5.35 14.44 -4.14
C LEU A 108 -5.87 13.43 -5.16
N THR A 109 -5.46 12.16 -5.03
CA THR A 109 -5.98 11.08 -5.89
C THR A 109 -7.46 10.85 -5.66
N ALA A 110 -7.92 10.87 -4.40
CA ALA A 110 -9.33 10.74 -4.06
C ALA A 110 -10.17 11.86 -4.67
N GLN A 111 -9.69 13.10 -4.61
CA GLN A 111 -10.33 14.26 -5.24
C GLN A 111 -10.38 14.11 -6.76
N TYR A 112 -9.27 13.74 -7.39
CA TYR A 112 -9.20 13.49 -8.84
C TYR A 112 -10.22 12.43 -9.30
N LEU A 113 -10.28 11.30 -8.60
CA LEU A 113 -11.24 10.21 -8.91
C LEU A 113 -12.68 10.68 -8.79
N LYS A 114 -13.00 11.50 -7.80
CA LYS A 114 -14.33 12.08 -7.62
C LYS A 114 -14.67 13.07 -8.72
N GLU A 115 -13.78 14.02 -9.02
CA GLU A 115 -14.04 15.12 -9.96
C GLU A 115 -14.03 14.65 -11.43
N THR A 116 -13.11 13.73 -11.77
CA THR A 116 -12.91 13.32 -13.17
C THR A 116 -13.77 12.10 -13.53
N HIS A 117 -14.02 11.20 -12.59
CA HIS A 117 -14.67 9.91 -12.85
C HIS A 117 -15.96 9.68 -12.09
N ASP A 118 -16.39 10.60 -11.22
CA ASP A 118 -17.52 10.45 -10.31
C ASP A 118 -17.42 9.17 -9.43
N ILE A 119 -16.21 8.88 -8.96
CA ILE A 119 -15.94 7.76 -8.06
C ILE A 119 -15.86 8.30 -6.64
N LYS A 120 -16.74 7.79 -5.76
CA LYS A 120 -16.67 8.09 -4.33
C LYS A 120 -15.54 7.30 -3.71
N VAL A 121 -14.58 8.02 -3.13
CA VAL A 121 -13.41 7.44 -2.49
C VAL A 121 -13.44 7.74 -1.00
N LEU A 122 -13.10 6.74 -0.21
CA LEU A 122 -12.93 6.85 1.24
C LEU A 122 -11.43 6.91 1.56
N SER A 123 -11.08 7.75 2.52
CA SER A 123 -9.67 7.86 2.93
C SER A 123 -9.27 6.70 3.83
N TYR A 124 -8.09 6.13 3.59
CA TYR A 124 -7.47 5.16 4.48
C TYR A 124 -5.98 5.45 4.62
N PHE A 125 -5.40 4.93 5.71
CA PHE A 125 -3.96 4.90 5.87
C PHE A 125 -3.49 3.46 5.91
N PHE A 126 -2.52 3.20 5.06
CA PHE A 126 -1.85 1.93 5.03
C PHE A 126 -0.73 1.99 6.05
N PHE A 127 -0.81 1.21 7.10
CA PHE A 127 0.29 1.07 8.03
C PHE A 127 0.73 -0.37 8.12
N GLU A 128 2.00 -0.53 8.33
CA GLU A 128 2.53 -1.80 8.76
C GLU A 128 2.07 -1.99 10.20
N PHE A 129 1.24 -3.01 10.42
CA PHE A 129 0.67 -3.28 11.75
C PHE A 129 1.64 -3.98 12.70
N MET A 130 2.83 -4.29 12.23
CA MET A 130 3.85 -4.94 13.02
C MET A 130 5.09 -4.07 13.08
N LYS A 131 5.53 -3.79 14.31
CA LYS A 131 6.91 -3.38 14.55
C LYS A 131 7.76 -4.61 14.39
N PHE A 132 8.70 -4.55 13.49
CA PHE A 132 9.66 -5.61 13.32
C PHE A 132 10.79 -5.38 14.31
N ASP A 133 11.05 -6.34 15.20
CA ASP A 133 12.24 -6.31 16.03
C ASP A 133 13.47 -6.28 15.11
N ILE A 134 14.34 -5.30 15.32
CA ILE A 134 15.59 -5.17 14.57
C ILE A 134 16.49 -6.35 14.97
N LYS A 135 16.53 -7.37 14.10
CA LYS A 135 17.31 -8.60 14.35
C LYS A 135 18.60 -8.67 13.54
N LYS A 136 18.84 -7.69 12.65
CA LYS A 136 19.98 -7.69 11.74
C LYS A 136 20.89 -6.50 12.01
N GLU A 137 22.18 -6.71 11.81
CA GLU A 137 23.16 -5.64 11.82
C GLU A 137 22.86 -4.67 10.65
N ARG A 138 22.96 -3.36 10.92
CA ARG A 138 22.83 -2.32 9.88
C ARG A 138 24.13 -2.30 9.06
N ILE A 139 24.05 -2.80 7.83
CA ILE A 139 25.22 -2.89 6.94
C ILE A 139 25.18 -1.90 5.79
N TYR A 140 24.01 -1.28 5.54
CA TYR A 140 23.81 -0.23 4.55
C TYR A 140 23.47 1.09 5.23
N ASP A 141 24.14 2.17 4.85
CA ASP A 141 23.85 3.50 5.37
C ASP A 141 22.58 4.06 4.72
N ILE A 142 22.43 3.85 3.41
CA ILE A 142 21.37 4.41 2.60
C ILE A 142 20.69 3.30 1.77
N ALA A 143 19.36 3.27 1.76
CA ALA A 143 18.61 2.40 0.88
C ALA A 143 17.63 3.19 -0.01
N PHE A 144 17.49 2.72 -1.25
CA PHE A 144 16.40 3.08 -2.14
C PHE A 144 15.83 1.81 -2.77
N ILE A 145 14.54 1.60 -2.62
CA ILE A 145 13.80 0.48 -3.25
C ILE A 145 12.60 1.06 -3.99
N GLY A 146 12.51 0.88 -5.30
CA GLY A 146 11.39 1.40 -6.08
C GLY A 146 11.57 1.31 -7.59
N SER A 147 10.53 1.61 -8.34
CA SER A 147 10.58 1.55 -9.80
C SER A 147 11.62 2.51 -10.39
N ARG A 148 12.22 2.08 -11.48
CA ARG A 148 13.26 2.84 -12.21
C ARG A 148 12.66 4.05 -12.90
N SER A 149 13.32 5.22 -12.80
CA SER A 149 13.06 6.39 -13.62
C SER A 149 14.34 7.19 -13.84
N PRO A 150 14.45 7.98 -14.94
CA PRO A 150 15.65 8.80 -15.19
C PRO A 150 15.99 9.75 -14.04
N LYS A 151 14.96 10.34 -13.41
CA LYS A 151 15.11 11.24 -12.25
C LYS A 151 15.73 10.50 -11.06
N ARG A 152 15.21 9.30 -10.74
CA ARG A 152 15.70 8.47 -9.64
C ARG A 152 17.12 7.97 -9.88
N GLU A 153 17.41 7.48 -11.08
CA GLU A 153 18.75 7.01 -11.45
C GLU A 153 19.79 8.12 -11.32
N LYS A 154 19.50 9.29 -11.92
CA LYS A 154 20.39 10.43 -11.86
C LYS A 154 20.59 10.89 -10.41
N GLY A 155 19.51 11.10 -9.66
CA GLY A 155 19.61 11.59 -8.28
C GLY A 155 20.39 10.64 -7.37
N LEU A 156 20.17 9.32 -7.51
CA LEU A 156 20.91 8.33 -6.73
C LEU A 156 22.40 8.26 -7.12
N LYS A 157 22.70 8.37 -8.41
CA LYS A 157 24.08 8.42 -8.89
C LYS A 157 24.80 9.66 -8.37
N ASP A 158 24.19 10.84 -8.46
CA ASP A 158 24.74 12.10 -7.95
C ASP A 158 25.01 12.00 -6.43
N LEU A 159 24.12 11.33 -5.66
CA LEU A 159 24.33 11.09 -4.24
C LEU A 159 25.49 10.12 -3.97
N GLN A 160 25.62 9.03 -4.73
CA GLN A 160 26.73 8.09 -4.57
C GLN A 160 28.08 8.75 -4.88
N GLU A 161 28.14 9.62 -5.90
CA GLU A 161 29.35 10.39 -6.25
C GLU A 161 29.70 11.43 -5.16
N LYS A 162 28.69 12.08 -4.57
CA LYS A 162 28.88 13.07 -3.50
C LYS A 162 29.31 12.44 -2.16
N TYR A 163 28.83 11.21 -1.89
CA TYR A 163 29.05 10.50 -0.61
C TYR A 163 29.69 9.11 -0.82
N PRO A 164 30.92 9.04 -1.36
CA PRO A 164 31.55 7.76 -1.76
C PRO A 164 31.85 6.82 -0.60
N ASN A 165 31.89 7.32 0.63
CA ASN A 165 32.14 6.52 1.82
C ASN A 165 30.88 5.83 2.39
N LEU A 166 29.67 6.20 1.93
CA LEU A 166 28.44 5.58 2.36
C LEU A 166 28.13 4.32 1.55
N LYS A 167 27.62 3.30 2.23
CA LYS A 167 27.18 2.05 1.61
C LYS A 167 25.73 2.16 1.17
N PHE A 168 25.49 2.14 -0.13
CA PHE A 168 24.16 2.21 -0.71
C PHE A 168 23.62 0.83 -1.04
N TYR A 169 22.35 0.61 -0.73
CA TYR A 169 21.51 -0.46 -1.28
C TYR A 169 20.50 0.17 -2.23
N ILE A 170 20.62 -0.10 -3.53
CA ILE A 170 19.70 0.44 -4.56
C ILE A 170 19.08 -0.73 -5.29
N ASP A 171 17.77 -0.89 -5.18
CA ASP A 171 16.99 -1.89 -5.90
C ASP A 171 15.93 -1.18 -6.76
N PHE A 172 16.20 -1.17 -8.06
CA PHE A 172 15.20 -0.82 -9.05
C PHE A 172 14.45 -2.09 -9.47
N ASP A 173 13.16 -1.97 -9.73
CA ASP A 173 12.34 -3.06 -10.26
C ASP A 173 12.03 -4.19 -9.28
N TRP A 174 12.26 -3.98 -7.97
CA TRP A 174 11.90 -4.95 -6.92
C TRP A 174 12.57 -6.31 -7.08
N LYS A 175 13.80 -6.32 -7.61
CA LYS A 175 14.59 -7.53 -7.88
C LYS A 175 15.34 -8.08 -6.67
N HIS A 176 14.82 -7.88 -5.47
CA HIS A 176 15.41 -8.57 -4.33
C HIS A 176 15.32 -10.09 -4.55
N LYS A 177 16.33 -10.78 -4.07
CA LYS A 177 16.42 -12.23 -4.18
C LYS A 177 15.13 -12.86 -3.67
N ALA A 178 14.63 -13.88 -4.35
CA ALA A 178 13.40 -14.58 -3.99
C ALA A 178 13.37 -15.11 -2.53
N SER A 179 14.52 -15.14 -1.85
CA SER A 179 14.70 -15.57 -0.46
C SER A 179 14.67 -14.45 0.59
N GLU A 180 14.65 -13.19 0.18
CA GLU A 180 14.66 -12.05 1.10
C GLU A 180 13.41 -11.19 0.89
N SER A 181 12.70 -10.93 1.98
CA SER A 181 11.60 -9.96 1.96
C SER A 181 12.14 -8.53 1.95
N MET A 182 11.32 -7.56 1.52
CA MET A 182 11.68 -6.14 1.63
C MET A 182 11.99 -5.75 3.08
N THR A 183 11.24 -6.28 4.02
CA THR A 183 11.45 -6.11 5.45
C THR A 183 12.85 -6.56 5.89
N ASP A 184 13.31 -7.72 5.39
CA ASP A 184 14.65 -8.24 5.70
C ASP A 184 15.77 -7.33 5.22
N ILE A 185 15.59 -6.69 4.07
CA ILE A 185 16.53 -5.72 3.52
C ILE A 185 16.51 -4.42 4.34
N LEU A 186 15.30 -3.91 4.63
CA LEU A 186 15.14 -2.68 5.40
C LEU A 186 15.73 -2.79 6.81
N HIS A 187 15.66 -3.97 7.45
CA HIS A 187 16.35 -4.21 8.74
C HIS A 187 17.87 -4.05 8.67
N GLN A 188 18.46 -4.16 7.51
CA GLN A 188 19.90 -3.97 7.30
C GLN A 188 20.26 -2.53 6.91
N CYS A 189 19.30 -1.62 6.80
CA CYS A 189 19.46 -0.26 6.33
C CYS A 189 19.26 0.76 7.43
N THR A 190 20.10 1.80 7.49
CA THR A 190 19.96 2.90 8.46
C THR A 190 18.93 3.93 7.99
N THR A 191 19.05 4.39 6.74
CA THR A 191 18.19 5.44 6.17
C THR A 191 17.61 5.00 4.84
N VAL A 192 16.32 5.29 4.63
CA VAL A 192 15.61 5.05 3.37
C VAL A 192 15.31 6.36 2.67
N LEU A 193 15.62 6.43 1.38
CA LEU A 193 15.29 7.56 0.54
C LEU A 193 13.91 7.38 -0.09
N ASN A 194 13.11 8.43 -0.03
CA ASN A 194 11.86 8.54 -0.77
C ASN A 194 11.99 9.61 -1.86
N ILE A 195 12.28 9.16 -3.08
CA ILE A 195 12.39 10.00 -4.28
C ILE A 195 11.17 9.75 -5.14
N PRO A 196 10.35 10.76 -5.45
CA PRO A 196 9.10 10.57 -6.18
C PRO A 196 9.36 10.09 -7.61
N TYR A 197 8.41 9.27 -8.12
CA TYR A 197 8.44 8.78 -9.50
C TYR A 197 7.88 9.82 -10.48
N TYR A 198 6.76 10.45 -10.11
CA TYR A 198 6.04 11.43 -10.92
C TYR A 198 6.38 12.87 -10.51
N GLU A 199 6.08 13.83 -11.39
CA GLU A 199 6.23 15.26 -11.09
C GLU A 199 5.12 15.74 -10.14
N ASN A 200 3.85 15.45 -10.46
CA ASN A 200 2.73 15.68 -9.55
C ASN A 200 2.54 14.45 -8.66
N ASN A 201 3.41 14.33 -7.69
CA ASN A 201 3.49 13.15 -6.85
C ASN A 201 2.73 13.31 -5.54
N SER A 202 2.21 12.20 -5.08
CA SER A 202 1.82 12.01 -3.69
C SER A 202 3.01 11.54 -2.87
N LEU A 203 2.98 11.82 -1.57
CA LEU A 203 3.95 11.22 -0.66
C LEU A 203 3.77 9.69 -0.65
N GLU A 204 4.82 8.94 -0.96
CA GLU A 204 4.75 7.48 -1.07
C GLU A 204 4.71 6.82 0.33
N THR A 205 3.59 6.99 1.03
CA THR A 205 3.44 6.62 2.44
C THR A 205 3.63 5.12 2.69
N HIS A 206 3.38 4.26 1.71
CA HIS A 206 3.67 2.81 1.81
C HIS A 206 5.15 2.55 2.08
N ARG A 207 6.06 3.22 1.34
CA ARG A 207 7.51 3.11 1.55
C ARG A 207 7.92 3.70 2.89
N ILE A 208 7.37 4.88 3.21
CA ILE A 208 7.67 5.60 4.45
C ILE A 208 7.29 4.76 5.65
N HIS A 209 6.06 4.26 5.71
CA HIS A 209 5.57 3.47 6.84
C HIS A 209 6.36 2.17 7.01
N LYS A 210 6.65 1.46 5.91
CA LYS A 210 7.45 0.24 5.96
C LYS A 210 8.87 0.51 6.47
N ALA A 211 9.51 1.58 6.00
CA ALA A 211 10.84 1.97 6.47
C ALA A 211 10.83 2.31 7.96
N LEU A 212 9.89 3.13 8.43
CA LEU A 212 9.75 3.48 9.84
C LEU A 212 9.45 2.25 10.70
N ALA A 213 8.59 1.32 10.23
CA ALA A 213 8.27 0.07 10.93
C ALA A 213 9.51 -0.83 11.12
N CYS A 214 10.47 -0.76 10.18
CA CYS A 214 11.77 -1.44 10.28
C CYS A 214 12.82 -0.63 11.06
N GLY A 215 12.44 0.48 11.69
CA GLY A 215 13.34 1.35 12.45
C GLY A 215 14.34 2.13 11.59
N CYS A 216 14.03 2.34 10.30
CA CYS A 216 14.86 3.18 9.44
C CYS A 216 14.47 4.66 9.58
N LYS A 217 15.45 5.55 9.55
CA LYS A 217 15.22 6.96 9.27
C LYS A 217 14.72 7.12 7.83
N VAL A 218 13.94 8.16 7.55
CA VAL A 218 13.48 8.44 6.19
C VAL A 218 13.83 9.86 5.80
N ILE A 219 14.45 10.01 4.62
CA ILE A 219 14.66 11.30 3.98
C ILE A 219 13.85 11.31 2.68
N SER A 220 12.92 12.25 2.56
CA SER A 220 11.99 12.35 1.45
C SER A 220 12.13 13.67 0.71
N MET A 221 12.04 13.61 -0.60
CA MET A 221 11.67 14.81 -1.35
C MET A 221 10.18 15.13 -1.07
N PRO A 222 9.77 16.40 -1.11
CA PRO A 222 8.38 16.78 -0.88
C PRO A 222 7.46 16.23 -1.96
N SER A 223 6.20 16.05 -1.60
CA SER A 223 5.11 15.80 -2.54
C SER A 223 4.40 17.10 -2.91
N THR A 224 3.49 17.05 -3.88
CA THR A 224 2.60 18.18 -4.19
C THR A 224 1.49 18.36 -3.15
N ASP A 225 1.23 17.36 -2.31
CA ASP A 225 0.31 17.42 -1.18
C ASP A 225 0.99 18.11 0.02
N LYS A 226 0.72 19.41 0.17
CA LYS A 226 1.30 20.24 1.23
C LYS A 226 0.87 19.79 2.63
N ASP A 227 -0.37 19.34 2.78
CA ASP A 227 -0.91 18.89 4.06
C ASP A 227 -0.26 17.59 4.50
N ALA A 228 -0.06 16.66 3.56
CA ALA A 228 0.69 15.45 3.82
C ALA A 228 2.15 15.75 4.20
N ASN A 229 2.82 16.63 3.46
CA ASN A 229 4.20 17.03 3.78
C ASN A 229 4.28 17.62 5.20
N GLU A 230 3.38 18.52 5.57
CA GLU A 230 3.37 19.16 6.88
C GLU A 230 3.10 18.15 8.01
N PHE A 231 2.19 17.21 7.78
CA PHE A 231 1.92 16.13 8.73
C PHE A 231 3.15 15.24 8.95
N TYR A 232 3.79 14.80 7.84
CA TYR A 232 4.89 13.84 7.92
C TYR A 232 6.24 14.45 8.35
N LYS A 233 6.45 15.77 8.28
CA LYS A 233 7.65 16.44 8.81
C LYS A 233 7.94 16.14 10.28
N LYS A 234 6.98 15.68 11.03
CA LYS A 234 7.15 15.28 12.44
C LYS A 234 7.85 13.92 12.58
N TYR A 235 7.83 13.10 11.54
CA TYR A 235 8.26 11.71 11.57
C TYR A 235 9.41 11.42 10.62
N ILE A 236 9.59 12.25 9.59
CA ILE A 236 10.60 12.09 8.55
C ILE A 236 11.21 13.43 8.15
N THR A 237 12.43 13.39 7.63
CA THR A 237 13.05 14.56 7.03
C THR A 237 12.48 14.80 5.63
N ILE A 238 11.86 15.97 5.38
CA ILE A 238 11.37 16.36 4.05
C ILE A 238 12.19 17.54 3.56
N THR A 239 12.82 17.40 2.40
CA THR A 239 13.71 18.41 1.81
C THR A 239 13.74 18.34 0.29
N ASP A 240 13.82 19.51 -0.37
CA ASP A 240 13.96 19.60 -1.83
C ASP A 240 15.31 19.08 -2.31
N ASN A 241 16.35 19.24 -1.48
CA ASN A 241 17.70 18.80 -1.78
C ASN A 241 18.14 17.77 -0.74
N ILE A 242 18.27 16.52 -1.16
CA ILE A 242 18.73 15.44 -0.27
C ILE A 242 20.20 15.69 0.12
N ASP A 243 20.40 15.90 1.41
CA ASP A 243 21.73 16.03 2.02
C ASP A 243 21.92 14.93 3.07
N LEU A 244 22.81 13.98 2.78
CA LEU A 244 23.06 12.81 3.64
C LEU A 244 24.01 13.13 4.82
N SER A 245 24.50 14.36 4.92
CA SER A 245 25.22 14.83 6.10
C SER A 245 24.28 15.25 7.24
N ILE A 246 22.99 15.47 6.94
CA ILE A 246 21.98 15.81 7.93
C ILE A 246 21.55 14.54 8.68
N GLU A 247 21.59 14.62 10.00
CA GLU A 247 21.05 13.57 10.83
C GLU A 247 19.51 13.52 10.65
N GLY A 248 19.01 12.40 10.12
CA GLY A 248 17.58 12.21 9.91
C GLY A 248 16.81 12.08 11.24
N ILE A 249 15.50 12.33 11.20
CA ILE A 249 14.63 12.18 12.36
C ILE A 249 14.61 10.71 12.79
N GLU A 250 14.77 10.48 14.10
CA GLU A 250 14.65 9.13 14.67
C GLU A 250 13.25 8.56 14.43
N PRO A 251 13.12 7.28 14.06
CA PRO A 251 11.86 6.69 13.67
C PRO A 251 10.92 6.53 14.88
N GLU A 252 9.85 7.33 14.90
CA GLU A 252 8.77 7.24 15.90
C GLU A 252 7.54 6.52 15.33
N TYR A 253 7.73 5.31 14.84
CA TYR A 253 6.69 4.56 14.14
C TYR A 253 5.43 4.32 15.00
N GLU A 254 5.58 3.98 16.27
CA GLU A 254 4.43 3.74 17.17
C GLU A 254 3.59 5.00 17.39
N ASN A 255 4.23 6.15 17.50
CA ASN A 255 3.56 7.44 17.61
C ASN A 255 2.81 7.77 16.32
N LEU A 256 3.43 7.56 15.16
CA LEU A 256 2.78 7.71 13.86
C LEU A 256 1.54 6.82 13.75
N VAL A 257 1.68 5.51 14.05
CA VAL A 257 0.56 4.55 13.99
C VAL A 257 -0.55 4.92 14.95
N SER A 258 -0.22 5.33 16.19
CA SER A 258 -1.21 5.78 17.17
C SER A 258 -2.00 6.99 16.66
N THR A 259 -1.31 7.98 16.11
CA THR A 259 -1.93 9.19 15.55
C THR A 259 -2.84 8.87 14.36
N LEU A 260 -2.39 8.04 13.44
CA LEU A 260 -3.17 7.63 12.27
C LEU A 260 -4.36 6.74 12.66
N SER A 261 -4.18 5.83 13.61
CA SER A 261 -5.24 4.94 14.08
C SER A 261 -6.38 5.68 14.74
N GLN A 262 -6.09 6.74 15.50
CA GLN A 262 -7.12 7.58 16.10
C GLN A 262 -7.98 8.28 15.03
N LYS A 263 -7.36 8.61 13.89
CA LYS A 263 -8.03 9.38 12.84
C LYS A 263 -8.76 8.50 11.81
N PHE A 264 -8.26 7.30 11.49
CA PHE A 264 -8.69 6.55 10.30
C PHE A 264 -9.04 5.07 10.50
N ASN A 265 -8.40 4.36 11.42
CA ASN A 265 -8.61 2.91 11.61
C ASN A 265 -10.04 2.51 12.01
N PRO A 266 -10.72 3.27 12.89
CA PRO A 266 -12.09 2.92 13.25
C PRO A 266 -13.03 2.90 12.05
N HIS A 267 -12.77 3.76 11.05
CA HIS A 267 -13.63 3.87 9.88
C HIS A 267 -13.44 2.71 8.89
N LEU A 268 -12.19 2.32 8.61
CA LEU A 268 -11.93 1.22 7.67
C LEU A 268 -12.52 -0.09 8.17
N LEU A 269 -12.24 -0.46 9.41
CA LEU A 269 -12.76 -1.69 10.03
C LEU A 269 -14.28 -1.66 10.14
N PHE A 270 -14.83 -0.57 10.66
CA PHE A 270 -16.27 -0.41 10.81
C PHE A 270 -16.99 -0.55 9.47
N ILE A 271 -16.46 0.05 8.40
CA ILE A 271 -17.06 -0.04 7.06
C ILE A 271 -16.97 -1.47 6.53
N ILE A 272 -15.83 -2.15 6.69
CA ILE A 272 -15.66 -3.53 6.23
C ILE A 272 -16.61 -4.46 6.97
N GLU A 273 -16.70 -4.37 8.28
CA GLU A 273 -17.60 -5.18 9.11
C GLU A 273 -19.08 -4.88 8.80
N HIS A 274 -19.44 -3.62 8.62
CA HIS A 274 -20.80 -3.23 8.28
C HIS A 274 -21.23 -3.74 6.90
N ILE A 275 -20.35 -3.67 5.90
CA ILE A 275 -20.63 -4.22 4.56
C ILE A 275 -20.78 -5.73 4.63
N HIS A 276 -19.87 -6.39 5.34
CA HIS A 276 -19.94 -7.85 5.52
C HIS A 276 -21.25 -8.27 6.21
N THR A 277 -21.65 -7.58 7.27
CA THR A 277 -22.93 -7.83 7.95
C THR A 277 -24.13 -7.63 7.04
N LYS A 278 -24.11 -6.61 6.18
CA LYS A 278 -25.18 -6.38 5.20
C LYS A 278 -25.24 -7.48 4.13
N LEU A 279 -24.10 -7.96 3.66
CA LEU A 279 -24.05 -9.07 2.70
C LEU A 279 -24.59 -10.37 3.30
N LEU A 280 -24.43 -10.57 4.62
CA LEU A 280 -24.98 -11.72 5.34
C LEU A 280 -26.50 -11.67 5.51
N SER A 281 -27.12 -10.49 5.38
CA SER A 281 -28.56 -10.28 5.57
C SER A 281 -29.37 -10.28 4.28
N LEU A 282 -28.72 -10.47 3.14
CA LEU A 282 -29.33 -10.60 1.80
C LEU A 282 -29.45 -12.07 1.39
#